data_13b9791e821e99955041cf785277268c
#
_entry.id   13b9791e821e99955041cf785277268c
#
_cell.length_a   1.000
_cell.length_b   1.000
_cell.length_c   1.000
_cell.angle_alpha   90.00
_cell.angle_beta   90.00
_cell.angle_gamma   90.00
#
_symmetry.space_group_name_H-M   'P 1'
#
loop_
_entity.id
_entity.type
_entity.pdbx_description
1 polymer ?
#
loop_
_entity_poly.entity_id
_entity_poly.type
_entity_poly.pdbx_seq_one_letter_code
_entity_poly.pdbx_strand_id
1 'polypeptide(L)'
;MAKAEWYEGKEGKAEHLVYLNHKAQELEKLLSKEKTMIIRGAAGRKCPLGGRAKVGDIIYFVETGGDLFVEYKGIISKVVESEKMTLEESIEFLNRYEKELNLSKEQYDRWAGKKFLAVYELSNIEKIEGFKYKRENNMDDWIITEDINKIKL
;
A
#
# COMPACT_ATOMS: atom_id res chain seq x y z
N MET A 1 26.90 -11.08 -0.01
CA MET A 1 25.84 -11.67 -0.80
C MET A 1 25.38 -10.70 -1.88
N ALA A 2 25.20 -11.19 -3.07
CA ALA A 2 24.74 -10.32 -4.15
C ALA A 2 23.35 -9.76 -3.81
N LYS A 3 23.16 -8.51 -4.11
CA LYS A 3 21.88 -7.84 -3.94
C LYS A 3 20.86 -8.46 -4.90
N ALA A 4 19.68 -8.74 -4.41
CA ALA A 4 18.62 -9.26 -5.26
C ALA A 4 18.27 -8.25 -6.36
N GLU A 5 18.00 -8.74 -7.56
CA GLU A 5 17.71 -7.90 -8.71
C GLU A 5 16.60 -6.87 -8.46
N TRP A 6 15.57 -7.27 -7.71
CA TRP A 6 14.46 -6.38 -7.44
C TRP A 6 14.78 -5.23 -6.47
N TYR A 7 15.95 -5.25 -5.82
CA TYR A 7 16.41 -4.10 -5.03
C TYR A 7 16.88 -2.96 -5.92
N GLU A 8 17.18 -3.24 -7.16
CA GLU A 8 17.64 -2.20 -8.07
C GLU A 8 16.42 -1.50 -8.68
N GLY A 9 16.42 -0.18 -8.62
CA GLY A 9 15.35 0.61 -9.23
C GLY A 9 15.33 0.38 -10.74
N LYS A 10 14.11 0.36 -11.28
CA LYS A 10 13.92 0.23 -12.73
C LYS A 10 13.62 1.59 -13.32
N GLU A 11 14.27 1.91 -14.43
CA GLU A 11 14.03 3.18 -15.11
C GLU A 11 12.54 3.36 -15.43
N GLY A 12 12.02 4.52 -15.06
CA GLY A 12 10.60 4.84 -15.28
C GLY A 12 9.63 4.19 -14.31
N LYS A 13 10.12 3.45 -13.32
CA LYS A 13 9.29 2.80 -12.29
C LYS A 13 9.59 3.38 -10.93
N ALA A 14 8.54 3.55 -10.12
CA ALA A 14 8.69 3.94 -8.73
C ALA A 14 8.70 2.70 -7.85
N GLU A 15 9.28 2.84 -6.67
CA GLU A 15 9.18 1.85 -5.60
C GLU A 15 8.43 2.48 -4.45
N HIS A 16 7.71 1.67 -3.69
CA HIS A 16 6.83 2.16 -2.64
C HIS A 16 7.13 1.48 -1.32
N LEU A 17 6.94 2.23 -0.23
CA LEU A 17 6.95 1.69 1.12
C LEU A 17 5.65 2.10 1.77
N VAL A 18 4.83 1.12 2.17
CA VAL A 18 3.51 1.39 2.75
C VAL A 18 3.46 0.88 4.19
N TYR A 19 2.82 1.67 5.06
CA TYR A 19 2.54 1.26 6.42
C TYR A 19 1.28 0.41 6.44
N LEU A 20 1.38 -0.79 6.97
CA LEU A 20 0.24 -1.67 7.18
C LEU A 20 -0.23 -1.54 8.63
N ASN A 21 -1.54 -1.62 8.82
CA ASN A 21 -2.14 -1.48 10.14
C ASN A 21 -1.91 -2.76 10.95
N HIS A 22 -1.10 -2.66 12.00
CA HIS A 22 -0.80 -3.78 12.87
C HIS A 22 -2.04 -4.29 13.63
N LYS A 23 -2.86 -3.37 14.12
CA LYS A 23 -4.08 -3.74 14.87
C LYS A 23 -5.09 -4.48 14.00
N ALA A 24 -5.15 -4.16 12.73
CA ALA A 24 -6.02 -4.83 11.76
C ALA A 24 -5.40 -6.11 11.20
N GLN A 25 -4.18 -6.42 11.58
CA GLN A 25 -3.45 -7.61 11.12
C GLN A 25 -3.33 -7.66 9.60
N GLU A 26 -3.10 -6.51 8.97
CA GLU A 26 -3.03 -6.41 7.52
C GLU A 26 -1.93 -7.28 6.92
N LEU A 27 -0.74 -7.26 7.53
CA LEU A 27 0.37 -8.06 7.02
C LEU A 27 0.07 -9.55 7.07
N GLU A 28 -0.44 -10.03 8.19
CA GLU A 28 -0.81 -11.44 8.34
C GLU A 28 -1.88 -11.85 7.33
N LYS A 29 -2.86 -10.99 7.11
CA LYS A 29 -3.94 -11.24 6.14
C LYS A 29 -3.40 -11.29 4.71
N LEU A 30 -2.44 -10.42 4.38
CA LEU A 30 -1.80 -10.45 3.07
C LEU A 30 -0.98 -11.71 2.88
N LEU A 31 -0.25 -12.13 3.91
CA LEU A 31 0.57 -13.34 3.84
C LEU A 31 -0.28 -14.61 3.74
N SER A 32 -1.43 -14.66 4.40
CA SER A 32 -2.34 -15.80 4.35
C SER A 32 -3.26 -15.76 3.12
N LYS A 33 -3.22 -14.68 2.35
CA LYS A 33 -4.08 -14.44 1.19
C LYS A 33 -5.55 -14.22 1.54
N GLU A 34 -5.86 -13.97 2.81
CA GLU A 34 -7.19 -13.55 3.22
C GLU A 34 -7.48 -12.14 2.73
N LYS A 35 -6.44 -11.38 2.44
CA LYS A 35 -6.49 -10.03 1.91
C LYS A 35 -5.56 -9.97 0.69
N THR A 36 -6.05 -9.41 -0.41
CA THR A 36 -5.26 -9.27 -1.64
C THR A 36 -5.15 -7.84 -2.12
N MET A 37 -5.89 -6.92 -1.51
CA MET A 37 -5.87 -5.51 -1.88
C MET A 37 -5.70 -4.62 -0.65
N ILE A 38 -5.10 -3.46 -0.87
CA ILE A 38 -5.07 -2.38 0.12
C ILE A 38 -5.73 -1.16 -0.47
N ILE A 39 -6.16 -0.24 0.39
CA ILE A 39 -6.93 0.93 -0.02
C ILE A 39 -6.33 2.21 0.54
N ARG A 40 -6.48 3.29 -0.23
CA ARG A 40 -6.18 4.65 0.21
C ARG A 40 -7.30 5.57 -0.26
N GLY A 41 -7.50 6.67 0.45
CA GLY A 41 -8.55 7.62 0.11
C GLY A 41 -8.09 9.06 0.26
N ALA A 42 -8.81 9.96 -0.41
CA ALA A 42 -8.56 11.39 -0.34
C ALA A 42 -9.88 12.15 -0.41
N ALA A 43 -9.93 13.29 0.25
CA ALA A 43 -11.11 14.14 0.26
C ALA A 43 -11.11 15.19 -0.85
N GLY A 44 -9.95 15.66 -1.25
CA GLY A 44 -9.83 16.74 -2.20
C GLY A 44 -8.96 16.49 -3.42
N ARG A 45 -8.50 15.26 -3.61
CA ARG A 45 -7.67 14.90 -4.76
C ARG A 45 -8.39 13.91 -5.64
N LYS A 46 -8.17 14.01 -6.94
CA LYS A 46 -8.72 13.05 -7.89
C LYS A 46 -8.16 11.65 -7.70
N CYS A 47 -6.97 11.54 -7.15
CA CYS A 47 -6.28 10.26 -6.98
C CYS A 47 -5.47 10.30 -5.70
N PRO A 48 -5.65 9.36 -4.75
CA PRO A 48 -4.97 9.39 -3.46
C PRO A 48 -3.45 9.51 -3.52
N LEU A 49 -2.82 8.88 -4.50
CA LEU A 49 -1.36 8.93 -4.66
C LEU A 49 -0.94 9.74 -5.88
N GLY A 50 -1.85 10.58 -6.42
CA GLY A 50 -1.54 11.39 -7.58
C GLY A 50 -1.26 10.58 -8.85
N GLY A 51 -1.76 9.35 -8.92
CA GLY A 51 -1.54 8.47 -10.06
C GLY A 51 -0.14 7.88 -10.14
N ARG A 52 0.64 7.98 -9.08
CA ARG A 52 2.06 7.55 -9.09
C ARG A 52 2.25 6.05 -8.84
N ALA A 53 1.24 5.37 -8.30
CA ALA A 53 1.29 3.92 -8.10
C ALA A 53 0.79 3.23 -9.36
N LYS A 54 1.61 2.40 -9.96
CA LYS A 54 1.32 1.78 -11.25
C LYS A 54 1.53 0.27 -11.20
N VAL A 55 0.84 -0.43 -12.08
CA VAL A 55 1.01 -1.88 -12.23
C VAL A 55 2.48 -2.19 -12.56
N GLY A 56 3.02 -3.16 -11.85
CA GLY A 56 4.42 -3.56 -12.00
C GLY A 56 5.36 -2.91 -11.00
N ASP A 57 4.91 -1.89 -10.27
CA ASP A 57 5.74 -1.26 -9.26
C ASP A 57 5.99 -2.21 -8.08
N ILE A 58 7.18 -2.12 -7.52
CA ILE A 58 7.55 -2.90 -6.33
C ILE A 58 7.07 -2.14 -5.10
N ILE A 59 6.49 -2.87 -4.15
CA ILE A 59 5.99 -2.30 -2.92
C ILE A 59 6.55 -3.06 -1.71
N TYR A 60 7.04 -2.32 -0.74
CA TYR A 60 7.58 -2.84 0.51
C TYR A 60 6.62 -2.54 1.64
N PHE A 61 6.62 -3.37 2.66
CA PHE A 61 5.68 -3.25 3.77
C PHE A 61 6.38 -3.02 5.09
N VAL A 62 5.83 -2.12 5.90
CA VAL A 62 6.24 -1.91 7.28
C VAL A 62 4.97 -1.79 8.13
N GLU A 63 5.00 -2.32 9.34
CA GLU A 63 3.82 -2.26 10.22
C GLU A 63 3.85 -1.01 11.10
N THR A 64 2.66 -0.44 11.33
CA THR A 64 2.49 0.67 12.27
C THR A 64 2.83 0.19 13.68
N GLY A 65 3.37 1.09 14.49
CA GLY A 65 3.71 0.78 15.89
C GLY A 65 4.92 -0.10 16.08
N GLY A 66 5.57 -0.52 14.99
CA GLY A 66 6.77 -1.33 15.05
C GLY A 66 8.04 -0.49 15.06
N ASP A 67 9.16 -1.15 14.89
CA ASP A 67 10.48 -0.55 14.91
C ASP A 67 11.02 -0.22 13.51
N LEU A 68 10.13 0.01 12.57
CA LEU A 68 10.43 0.44 11.20
C LEU A 68 11.28 -0.60 10.42
N PHE A 69 11.03 -1.86 10.70
CA PHE A 69 11.74 -2.96 10.05
C PHE A 69 10.93 -3.51 8.87
N VAL A 70 11.55 -3.56 7.71
CA VAL A 70 10.92 -3.99 6.47
C VAL A 70 11.39 -5.40 6.15
N GLU A 71 10.45 -6.36 6.11
CA GLU A 71 10.78 -7.78 5.88
C GLU A 71 10.06 -8.39 4.67
N TYR A 72 9.14 -7.68 4.06
CA TYR A 72 8.35 -8.22 2.96
C TYR A 72 8.23 -7.22 1.82
N LYS A 73 8.13 -7.75 0.61
CA LYS A 73 7.83 -6.97 -0.57
C LYS A 73 6.76 -7.65 -1.40
N GLY A 74 6.17 -6.91 -2.31
CA GLY A 74 5.23 -7.45 -3.28
C GLY A 74 5.27 -6.63 -4.56
N ILE A 75 4.37 -6.94 -5.47
CA ILE A 75 4.22 -6.22 -6.73
C ILE A 75 2.79 -5.73 -6.82
N ILE A 76 2.61 -4.49 -7.28
CA ILE A 76 1.29 -3.95 -7.57
C ILE A 76 0.83 -4.58 -8.88
N SER A 77 -0.21 -5.40 -8.82
CA SER A 77 -0.71 -6.12 -10.00
C SER A 77 -1.97 -5.51 -10.60
N LYS A 78 -2.65 -4.63 -9.87
CA LYS A 78 -3.84 -3.93 -10.35
C LYS A 78 -4.03 -2.64 -9.57
N VAL A 79 -4.44 -1.59 -10.27
CA VAL A 79 -4.77 -0.30 -9.66
C VAL A 79 -6.17 0.09 -10.14
N VAL A 80 -7.07 0.39 -9.20
CA VAL A 80 -8.40 0.89 -9.52
C VAL A 80 -8.60 2.20 -8.78
N GLU A 81 -8.69 3.29 -9.51
CA GLU A 81 -8.85 4.63 -8.96
C GLU A 81 -10.25 5.14 -9.31
N SER A 82 -10.97 5.64 -8.30
CA SER A 82 -12.31 6.16 -8.52
C SER A 82 -12.29 7.57 -9.07
N GLU A 83 -13.37 7.93 -9.75
CA GLU A 83 -13.70 9.34 -9.97
C GLU A 83 -14.28 9.90 -8.67
N LYS A 84 -14.62 11.20 -8.67
CA LYS A 84 -15.26 11.81 -7.51
C LYS A 84 -16.61 11.14 -7.24
N MET A 85 -16.82 10.72 -6.01
CA MET A 85 -17.99 9.93 -5.63
C MET A 85 -18.87 10.64 -4.61
N THR A 86 -20.17 10.37 -4.67
CA THR A 86 -21.10 10.67 -3.58
C THR A 86 -20.86 9.70 -2.44
N LEU A 87 -21.49 9.93 -1.30
CA LEU A 87 -21.42 9.03 -0.16
C LEU A 87 -21.85 7.61 -0.55
N GLU A 88 -22.96 7.48 -1.25
CA GLU A 88 -23.49 6.18 -1.67
C GLU A 88 -22.52 5.47 -2.62
N GLU A 89 -21.97 6.19 -3.58
CA GLU A 89 -21.01 5.64 -4.52
C GLU A 89 -19.72 5.18 -3.83
N SER A 90 -19.29 5.93 -2.82
CA SER A 90 -18.11 5.57 -2.03
C SER A 90 -18.31 4.26 -1.28
N ILE A 91 -19.45 4.11 -0.64
CA ILE A 91 -19.81 2.88 0.08
C ILE A 91 -19.91 1.71 -0.89
N GLU A 92 -20.52 1.92 -2.03
CA GLU A 92 -20.65 0.90 -3.07
C GLU A 92 -19.28 0.46 -3.60
N PHE A 93 -18.37 1.41 -3.78
CA PHE A 93 -17.00 1.12 -4.17
C PHE A 93 -16.30 0.21 -3.14
N LEU A 94 -16.42 0.54 -1.86
CA LEU A 94 -15.86 -0.28 -0.80
C LEU A 94 -16.45 -1.68 -0.78
N ASN A 95 -17.77 -1.78 -0.91
CA ASN A 95 -18.45 -3.06 -0.87
C ASN A 95 -18.09 -3.95 -2.05
N ARG A 96 -17.79 -3.35 -3.20
CA ARG A 96 -17.36 -4.09 -4.39
C ARG A 96 -16.08 -4.87 -4.13
N TYR A 97 -15.18 -4.31 -3.32
CA TYR A 97 -13.88 -4.92 -3.03
C TYR A 97 -13.78 -5.43 -1.59
N GLU A 98 -14.91 -5.57 -0.92
CA GLU A 98 -14.97 -5.99 0.49
C GLU A 98 -14.17 -7.26 0.76
N LYS A 99 -14.34 -8.25 -0.09
CA LYS A 99 -13.70 -9.55 0.07
C LYS A 99 -12.17 -9.45 -0.07
N GLU A 100 -11.72 -8.75 -1.09
CA GLU A 100 -10.29 -8.58 -1.37
C GLU A 100 -9.62 -7.67 -0.35
N LEU A 101 -10.33 -6.65 0.14
CA LEU A 101 -9.80 -5.70 1.12
C LEU A 101 -9.79 -6.26 2.53
N ASN A 102 -10.76 -7.08 2.89
CA ASN A 102 -10.87 -7.69 4.22
C ASN A 102 -10.59 -6.68 5.33
N LEU A 103 -11.34 -5.57 5.31
CA LEU A 103 -11.13 -4.45 6.24
C LEU A 103 -11.70 -4.77 7.63
N SER A 104 -11.02 -4.27 8.67
CA SER A 104 -11.61 -4.20 9.99
C SER A 104 -12.71 -3.14 9.98
N LYS A 105 -13.57 -3.14 11.02
CA LYS A 105 -14.60 -2.13 11.13
C LYS A 105 -14.01 -0.72 11.18
N GLU A 106 -12.92 -0.55 11.91
CA GLU A 106 -12.23 0.74 12.02
C GLU A 106 -11.71 1.23 10.68
N GLN A 107 -11.16 0.33 9.89
CA GLN A 107 -10.69 0.67 8.55
C GLN A 107 -11.85 1.01 7.63
N TYR A 108 -12.92 0.24 7.68
CA TYR A 108 -14.12 0.53 6.90
C TYR A 108 -14.65 1.93 7.22
N ASP A 109 -14.78 2.24 8.51
CA ASP A 109 -15.29 3.54 8.94
C ASP A 109 -14.39 4.69 8.51
N ARG A 110 -13.08 4.44 8.46
CA ARG A 110 -12.11 5.44 8.00
C ARG A 110 -12.28 5.79 6.52
N TRP A 111 -12.52 4.80 5.69
CA TRP A 111 -12.54 5.00 4.24
C TRP A 111 -13.94 5.24 3.66
N ALA A 112 -14.98 4.72 4.30
CA ALA A 112 -16.35 4.89 3.83
C ALA A 112 -16.71 6.39 3.76
N GLY A 113 -17.22 6.81 2.62
CA GLY A 113 -17.62 8.19 2.42
C GLY A 113 -16.56 9.11 1.83
N LYS A 114 -15.33 8.65 1.66
CA LYS A 114 -14.30 9.44 1.00
C LYS A 114 -14.69 9.69 -0.45
N LYS A 115 -14.45 10.90 -0.94
CA LYS A 115 -14.83 11.28 -2.31
C LYS A 115 -13.99 10.58 -3.36
N PHE A 116 -12.76 10.24 -3.03
CA PHE A 116 -11.83 9.54 -3.92
C PHE A 116 -11.24 8.35 -3.18
N LEU A 117 -11.32 7.19 -3.80
CA LEU A 117 -10.74 5.97 -3.26
C LEU A 117 -9.93 5.28 -4.35
N ALA A 118 -8.89 4.59 -3.94
CA ALA A 118 -8.12 3.75 -4.84
C ALA A 118 -7.81 2.44 -4.14
N VAL A 119 -7.90 1.34 -4.87
CA VAL A 119 -7.50 0.02 -4.37
C VAL A 119 -6.36 -0.51 -5.21
N TYR A 120 -5.45 -1.20 -4.56
CA TYR A 120 -4.24 -1.73 -5.17
C TYR A 120 -4.16 -3.22 -4.88
N GLU A 121 -4.20 -4.03 -5.93
CA GLU A 121 -4.04 -5.47 -5.79
C GLU A 121 -2.55 -5.79 -5.68
N LEU A 122 -2.22 -6.62 -4.72
CA LEU A 122 -0.83 -7.00 -4.44
C LEU A 122 -0.62 -8.47 -4.75
N SER A 123 0.49 -8.77 -5.38
CA SER A 123 0.85 -10.14 -5.73
C SER A 123 2.32 -10.40 -5.46
N ASN A 124 2.72 -11.67 -5.55
CA ASN A 124 4.11 -12.09 -5.35
C ASN A 124 4.71 -11.56 -4.05
N ILE A 125 3.93 -11.61 -2.97
CA ILE A 125 4.42 -11.17 -1.66
C ILE A 125 5.40 -12.20 -1.14
N GLU A 126 6.62 -11.75 -0.84
CA GLU A 126 7.65 -12.64 -0.37
C GLU A 126 8.51 -11.99 0.72
N LYS A 127 9.10 -12.84 1.54
CA LYS A 127 10.02 -12.39 2.58
C LYS A 127 11.35 -12.05 1.96
N ILE A 128 11.95 -10.98 2.45
CA ILE A 128 13.24 -10.49 1.97
C ILE A 128 14.21 -10.44 3.14
N GLU A 129 15.48 -10.18 2.84
CA GLU A 129 16.44 -9.82 3.88
C GLU A 129 16.00 -8.49 4.48
N GLY A 130 15.63 -8.51 5.76
CA GLY A 130 15.06 -7.36 6.42
C GLY A 130 16.01 -6.19 6.55
N PHE A 131 15.46 -4.98 6.57
CA PHE A 131 16.22 -3.77 6.80
C PHE A 131 15.36 -2.74 7.53
N LYS A 132 16.01 -1.83 8.25
CA LYS A 132 15.32 -0.66 8.81
C LYS A 132 15.36 0.46 7.79
N TYR A 133 14.29 1.26 7.71
CA TYR A 133 14.32 2.40 6.85
C TYR A 133 14.44 3.69 7.66
N LYS A 134 14.99 4.71 7.00
CA LYS A 134 15.16 6.03 7.61
C LYS A 134 13.84 6.80 7.45
N ARG A 135 13.13 6.98 8.56
CA ARG A 135 11.88 7.72 8.55
C ARG A 135 12.16 9.22 8.47
N GLU A 136 11.56 9.87 7.48
CA GLU A 136 11.56 11.30 7.40
C GLU A 136 10.59 11.86 8.46
N ASN A 137 10.77 13.11 8.82
CA ASN A 137 9.92 13.77 9.81
C ASN A 137 8.59 14.19 9.17
N ASN A 138 7.81 13.22 8.73
CA ASN A 138 6.50 13.43 8.13
C ASN A 138 5.52 12.38 8.64
N MET A 139 4.25 12.56 8.30
CA MET A 139 3.16 11.69 8.74
C MET A 139 2.66 10.78 7.63
N ASP A 140 3.41 10.66 6.56
CA ASP A 140 2.97 9.85 5.43
C ASP A 140 3.00 8.36 5.76
N ASP A 141 1.94 7.66 5.38
CA ASP A 141 1.83 6.22 5.54
C ASP A 141 2.11 5.47 4.22
N TRP A 142 2.52 6.19 3.20
CA TRP A 142 2.90 5.64 1.90
C TRP A 142 3.99 6.51 1.31
N ILE A 143 5.18 5.94 1.19
CA ILE A 143 6.35 6.65 0.70
C ILE A 143 6.65 6.15 -0.71
N ILE A 144 6.88 7.08 -1.62
CA ILE A 144 7.22 6.77 -3.01
C ILE A 144 8.66 7.20 -3.26
N THR A 145 9.48 6.30 -3.77
CA THR A 145 10.89 6.58 -4.04
C THR A 145 11.29 5.96 -5.38
N GLU A 146 12.35 6.48 -5.96
CA GLU A 146 12.93 5.90 -7.17
C GLU A 146 13.66 4.59 -6.88
N ASP A 147 14.20 4.47 -5.68
CA ASP A 147 14.98 3.31 -5.27
C ASP A 147 14.86 3.15 -3.76
N ILE A 148 14.40 1.99 -3.33
CA ILE A 148 14.22 1.69 -1.90
C ILE A 148 15.53 1.86 -1.11
N ASN A 149 16.67 1.66 -1.75
CA ASN A 149 17.97 1.82 -1.08
C ASN A 149 18.24 3.25 -0.61
N LYS A 150 17.57 4.23 -1.19
CA LYS A 150 17.71 5.64 -0.78
C LYS A 150 17.11 5.91 0.59
N ILE A 151 16.19 5.07 1.03
CA ILE A 151 15.51 5.26 2.32
C ILE A 151 15.90 4.20 3.35
N LYS A 152 16.82 3.33 3.03
CA LYS A 152 17.38 2.40 4.02
C LYS A 152 18.22 3.15 5.04
N LEU A 153 18.08 2.73 6.29
CA LEU A 153 18.90 3.26 7.37
C LEU A 153 20.32 2.71 7.29
#